data_d0ac689a4643299ffad9d06911a75ece
#
_entry.id   d0ac689a4643299ffad9d06911a75ece
#
_cell.length_a   1.000
_cell.length_b   1.000
_cell.length_c   1.000
_cell.angle_alpha   90.00
_cell.angle_beta   90.00
_cell.angle_gamma   90.00
#
_symmetry.space_group_name_H-M   'P 1'
#
loop_
_entity.id
_entity.type
_entity.pdbx_description
1 polymer ?
#
loop_
_entity_poly.entity_id
_entity_poly.type
_entity_poly.pdbx_seq_one_letter_code
_entity_poly.pdbx_strand_id
1 'polypeptide(L)'
;MPPAQPRWTMSGPPNSPSHSEYVRLLTMGSRFDVSGVQCNGVSGLAAQVHTQDNFRAVAWRDGAVVLIDQTRLPHEETWLTLRNPDDVAHAIRTMQVRGAPAIGVAGAGGVALAAYEWDAQDTRMLIMHIAMRAEELRATRPTAVNLGWAIDRMMRVARSAAPDGPAALRAALAAEVEVIADEDRAQSERIAAFGAPLMPAGGILTHCNTGALVTAGGDGTALAVIRAAWRQGTSLHVYADETRPRLQGARLTMWDLQRWGIPSTLIADGAAASLMRRGLIQAVIVGADRIAANGDTANKIGTYSAALAAHAHNIPFYVAAPRSTFDTTIPHGDAIPIEERAAEELTEIGGVRIAPEGIAVANPAFDVTPAAYITAIITDTGILRFPYTEPVRAAADRDQTLVHVSAGY
;
A
#
# COMPACT_ATOMS: atom_id res chain seq x y z
N MET A 1 -49.01 29.51 -10.60
CA MET A 1 -47.85 29.98 -11.39
C MET A 1 -46.65 30.01 -10.45
N PRO A 2 -45.61 29.20 -10.65
CA PRO A 2 -44.40 29.32 -9.87
C PRO A 2 -43.56 30.49 -10.39
N PRO A 3 -42.73 31.12 -9.51
CA PRO A 3 -41.90 32.27 -9.91
C PRO A 3 -40.73 31.85 -10.78
N ALA A 4 -40.41 32.70 -11.75
CA ALA A 4 -39.31 32.51 -12.71
C ALA A 4 -37.95 32.54 -12.03
N GLN A 5 -37.08 31.58 -12.40
CA GLN A 5 -35.69 31.56 -11.99
C GLN A 5 -34.85 32.57 -12.78
N PRO A 6 -33.87 33.26 -12.15
CA PRO A 6 -33.01 34.17 -12.86
C PRO A 6 -32.01 33.41 -13.75
N ARG A 7 -31.94 33.78 -15.04
CA ARG A 7 -30.89 33.33 -15.96
C ARG A 7 -29.60 34.12 -15.69
N TRP A 8 -28.57 33.47 -15.23
CA TRP A 8 -27.23 34.02 -15.20
C TRP A 8 -26.56 33.79 -16.54
N THR A 9 -26.33 34.86 -17.31
CA THR A 9 -25.43 34.85 -18.47
C THR A 9 -24.02 35.08 -17.99
N MET A 10 -23.18 34.04 -18.01
CA MET A 10 -21.75 34.20 -17.79
C MET A 10 -21.08 34.63 -19.08
N SER A 11 -20.59 35.87 -19.12
CA SER A 11 -19.56 36.31 -20.06
C SER A 11 -18.23 35.82 -19.54
N GLY A 12 -17.62 34.83 -20.19
CA GLY A 12 -16.27 34.33 -19.84
C GLY A 12 -15.21 35.41 -20.15
N PRO A 13 -14.09 35.39 -19.40
CA PRO A 13 -12.98 36.29 -19.69
C PRO A 13 -12.34 35.92 -21.03
N PRO A 14 -11.88 36.91 -21.83
CA PRO A 14 -11.14 36.63 -23.05
C PRO A 14 -9.76 36.07 -22.70
N ASN A 15 -9.36 35.02 -23.45
CA ASN A 15 -8.06 34.34 -23.42
C ASN A 15 -7.87 33.28 -22.36
N SER A 16 -8.57 32.16 -22.53
CA SER A 16 -8.09 30.88 -21.98
C SER A 16 -7.17 30.19 -23.01
N PRO A 17 -5.96 29.76 -22.64
CA PRO A 17 -5.08 29.05 -23.57
C PRO A 17 -5.72 27.72 -24.02
N SER A 18 -5.50 27.36 -25.29
CA SER A 18 -6.01 26.11 -25.87
C SER A 18 -5.38 24.88 -25.20
N HIS A 19 -6.04 23.72 -25.27
CA HIS A 19 -5.55 22.46 -24.73
C HIS A 19 -4.12 22.12 -25.19
N SER A 20 -3.72 22.50 -26.40
CA SER A 20 -2.38 22.33 -26.95
C SER A 20 -1.33 23.26 -26.32
N GLU A 21 -1.72 24.43 -25.85
CA GLU A 21 -0.82 25.35 -25.14
C GLU A 21 -0.58 24.94 -23.70
N TYR A 22 -1.58 24.35 -23.02
CA TYR A 22 -1.42 23.79 -21.68
C TYR A 22 -0.47 22.58 -21.66
N VAL A 23 -0.54 21.72 -22.67
CA VAL A 23 0.38 20.59 -22.85
C VAL A 23 1.80 21.08 -23.14
N ARG A 24 1.96 22.16 -23.91
CA ARG A 24 3.28 22.76 -24.19
C ARG A 24 3.95 23.38 -22.96
N LEU A 25 3.19 24.03 -22.09
CA LEU A 25 3.72 24.60 -20.84
C LEU A 25 4.17 23.51 -19.85
N LEU A 26 3.52 22.34 -19.84
CA LEU A 26 3.91 21.21 -19.01
C LEU A 26 5.14 20.44 -19.54
N THR A 27 5.46 20.55 -20.85
CA THR A 27 6.62 19.90 -21.46
C THR A 27 7.91 20.74 -21.45
N MET A 28 7.84 22.00 -21.03
CA MET A 28 9.01 22.88 -20.88
C MET A 28 9.63 22.86 -19.47
N GLY A 29 9.32 21.85 -18.65
CA GLY A 29 9.99 21.58 -17.38
C GLY A 29 11.45 21.20 -17.62
N SER A 30 12.36 22.05 -17.17
CA SER A 30 13.80 21.93 -17.17
C SER A 30 14.30 20.50 -16.89
N ARG A 31 15.19 20.00 -17.73
CA ARG A 31 16.03 18.83 -17.43
C ARG A 31 16.87 19.16 -16.19
N PHE A 32 16.48 18.64 -15.05
CA PHE A 32 17.35 18.58 -13.90
C PHE A 32 18.34 17.42 -14.10
N ASP A 33 19.61 17.76 -14.24
CA ASP A 33 20.72 16.83 -14.22
C ASP A 33 20.90 16.32 -12.79
N VAL A 34 20.56 15.06 -12.54
CA VAL A 34 20.70 14.39 -11.22
C VAL A 34 22.06 13.68 -11.06
N SER A 35 23.07 14.00 -11.88
CA SER A 35 24.40 13.38 -11.78
C SER A 35 25.23 13.82 -10.56
N GLY A 36 24.72 14.70 -9.69
CA GLY A 36 25.46 15.34 -8.58
C GLY A 36 25.05 14.96 -7.15
N VAL A 37 24.16 14.00 -6.90
CA VAL A 37 23.81 13.62 -5.52
C VAL A 37 24.84 12.62 -5.00
N GLN A 38 25.86 13.11 -4.29
CA GLN A 38 26.78 12.28 -3.51
C GLN A 38 26.04 11.71 -2.29
N CYS A 39 25.76 10.41 -2.29
CA CYS A 39 25.31 9.67 -1.13
C CYS A 39 26.47 9.49 -0.15
N ASN A 40 26.61 10.38 0.82
CA ASN A 40 27.56 10.22 1.91
C ASN A 40 26.99 9.28 2.98
N GLY A 41 27.60 8.11 3.16
CA GLY A 41 27.47 7.31 4.38
C GLY A 41 26.52 6.11 4.34
N VAL A 42 26.21 5.54 3.17
CA VAL A 42 25.44 4.28 3.11
C VAL A 42 26.40 3.10 3.25
N SER A 43 26.24 2.27 4.30
CA SER A 43 26.99 1.00 4.43
C SER A 43 26.73 0.12 3.20
N GLY A 44 27.70 -0.69 2.78
CA GLY A 44 27.64 -1.51 1.56
C GLY A 44 26.42 -2.42 1.41
N LEU A 45 25.72 -2.75 2.52
CA LEU A 45 24.47 -3.48 2.55
C LEU A 45 23.29 -2.69 1.97
N ALA A 46 23.19 -1.39 2.25
CA ALA A 46 22.12 -0.53 1.74
C ALA A 46 22.28 -0.30 0.22
N ALA A 47 23.51 -0.21 -0.29
CA ALA A 47 23.78 0.07 -1.71
C ALA A 47 23.26 -1.02 -2.68
N GLN A 48 23.13 -2.29 -2.23
CA GLN A 48 22.64 -3.39 -3.07
C GLN A 48 21.10 -3.39 -3.25
N VAL A 49 20.37 -2.61 -2.47
CA VAL A 49 18.89 -2.52 -2.50
C VAL A 49 18.39 -1.42 -3.44
N HIS A 50 19.28 -0.63 -4.05
CA HIS A 50 18.97 0.70 -4.59
C HIS A 50 18.89 0.85 -6.11
N THR A 51 18.99 -0.19 -6.92
CA THR A 51 18.73 -0.01 -8.36
C THR A 51 17.22 0.16 -8.58
N GLN A 52 16.80 1.04 -9.49
CA GLN A 52 15.38 1.32 -9.80
C GLN A 52 14.55 0.06 -10.08
N ASP A 53 15.20 -1.01 -10.56
CA ASP A 53 14.56 -2.27 -10.91
C ASP A 53 14.60 -3.33 -9.78
N ASN A 54 15.30 -3.07 -8.65
CA ASN A 54 15.42 -4.01 -7.54
C ASN A 54 15.20 -3.34 -6.18
N PHE A 55 14.29 -2.36 -6.11
CA PHE A 55 13.94 -1.68 -4.88
C PHE A 55 13.14 -2.62 -3.96
N ARG A 56 13.53 -2.71 -2.70
CA ARG A 56 12.80 -3.42 -1.64
C ARG A 56 12.64 -2.50 -0.44
N ALA A 57 11.40 -2.10 -0.13
CA ALA A 57 11.13 -1.24 1.03
C ALA A 57 11.47 -1.91 2.36
N VAL A 58 11.40 -3.25 2.39
CA VAL A 58 11.83 -4.10 3.51
C VAL A 58 12.47 -5.37 2.96
N ALA A 59 13.56 -5.82 3.58
CA ALA A 59 14.28 -7.03 3.18
C ALA A 59 14.95 -7.70 4.38
N TRP A 60 15.13 -9.02 4.32
CA TRP A 60 16.02 -9.76 5.21
C TRP A 60 17.43 -9.77 4.60
N ARG A 61 18.46 -9.30 5.32
CA ARG A 61 19.84 -9.28 4.86
C ARG A 61 20.81 -9.54 6.02
N ASP A 62 21.68 -10.53 5.88
CA ASP A 62 22.75 -10.83 6.81
C ASP A 62 22.31 -10.86 8.28
N GLY A 63 21.18 -11.56 8.56
CA GLY A 63 20.63 -11.70 9.91
C GLY A 63 20.03 -10.39 10.45
N ALA A 64 19.55 -9.51 9.59
CA ALA A 64 18.88 -8.28 9.98
C ALA A 64 17.67 -7.99 9.08
N VAL A 65 16.71 -7.23 9.60
CA VAL A 65 15.66 -6.58 8.82
C VAL A 65 16.18 -5.22 8.38
N VAL A 66 16.31 -5.03 7.06
CA VAL A 66 16.69 -3.73 6.47
C VAL A 66 15.45 -3.10 5.87
N LEU A 67 15.13 -1.87 6.26
CA LEU A 67 13.97 -1.17 5.74
C LEU A 67 14.22 0.34 5.56
N ILE A 68 13.46 0.96 4.63
CA ILE A 68 13.45 2.41 4.49
C ILE A 68 12.51 3.05 5.51
N ASP A 69 13.00 4.06 6.23
CA ASP A 69 12.16 4.83 7.17
C ASP A 69 11.19 5.74 6.41
N GLN A 70 9.95 5.29 6.25
CA GLN A 70 8.92 6.03 5.52
C GLN A 70 8.44 7.28 6.26
N THR A 71 8.79 7.46 7.53
CA THR A 71 8.44 8.67 8.28
C THR A 71 9.29 9.87 7.87
N ARG A 72 10.48 9.64 7.33
CA ARG A 72 11.41 10.67 6.86
C ARG A 72 11.19 11.07 5.41
N LEU A 73 10.53 10.21 4.60
CA LEU A 73 10.19 10.52 3.22
C LEU A 73 9.19 11.68 3.13
N PRO A 74 9.26 12.54 2.10
CA PRO A 74 10.17 12.49 0.94
C PRO A 74 11.50 13.23 1.19
N HIS A 75 11.70 13.83 2.36
CA HIS A 75 12.83 14.77 2.61
C HIS A 75 14.17 14.05 2.76
N GLU A 76 14.14 12.82 3.30
CA GLU A 76 15.35 12.05 3.58
C GLU A 76 15.10 10.56 3.34
N GLU A 77 15.95 9.91 2.54
CA GLU A 77 15.97 8.46 2.36
C GLU A 77 16.89 7.82 3.42
N THR A 78 16.32 7.47 4.56
CA THR A 78 17.05 6.82 5.66
C THR A 78 16.76 5.33 5.67
N TRP A 79 17.82 4.52 5.69
CA TRP A 79 17.73 3.07 5.78
C TRP A 79 18.08 2.60 7.19
N LEU A 80 17.22 1.79 7.77
CA LEU A 80 17.39 1.19 9.09
C LEU A 80 17.83 -0.26 8.94
N THR A 81 18.79 -0.69 9.78
CA THR A 81 19.23 -2.07 9.92
C THR A 81 18.88 -2.54 11.32
N LEU A 82 17.80 -3.30 11.44
CA LEU A 82 17.21 -3.76 12.70
C LEU A 82 17.72 -5.16 13.01
N ARG A 83 18.31 -5.36 14.18
CA ARG A 83 18.98 -6.61 14.55
C ARG A 83 18.33 -7.31 15.75
N ASN A 84 17.27 -6.76 16.30
CA ASN A 84 16.49 -7.37 17.38
C ASN A 84 14.97 -7.18 17.15
N PRO A 85 14.11 -8.00 17.74
CA PRO A 85 12.66 -7.92 17.58
C PRO A 85 12.06 -6.62 18.08
N ASP A 86 12.64 -5.98 19.11
CA ASP A 86 12.13 -4.75 19.71
C ASP A 86 12.23 -3.56 18.73
N ASP A 87 13.35 -3.48 18.00
CA ASP A 87 13.52 -2.45 16.96
C ASP A 87 12.49 -2.64 15.83
N VAL A 88 12.19 -3.89 15.44
CA VAL A 88 11.15 -4.19 14.45
C VAL A 88 9.76 -3.80 15.00
N ALA A 89 9.47 -4.16 16.25
CA ALA A 89 8.22 -3.78 16.91
C ALA A 89 8.07 -2.24 17.00
N HIS A 90 9.14 -1.53 17.29
CA HIS A 90 9.18 -0.08 17.28
C HIS A 90 8.90 0.48 15.88
N ALA A 91 9.59 -0.01 14.85
CA ALA A 91 9.43 0.42 13.47
C ALA A 91 7.98 0.24 12.95
N ILE A 92 7.30 -0.86 13.34
CA ILE A 92 5.91 -1.11 13.00
C ILE A 92 4.98 -0.14 13.75
N ARG A 93 5.17 0.06 15.07
CA ARG A 93 4.36 0.96 15.90
C ARG A 93 4.44 2.40 15.45
N THR A 94 5.63 2.88 15.15
CA THR A 94 5.89 4.27 14.73
C THR A 94 5.67 4.51 13.25
N MET A 95 5.28 3.47 12.49
CA MET A 95 5.07 3.52 11.04
C MET A 95 6.33 3.90 10.22
N GLN A 96 7.51 3.58 10.71
CA GLN A 96 8.73 3.58 9.90
C GLN A 96 8.60 2.58 8.75
N VAL A 97 7.88 1.46 8.99
CA VAL A 97 7.35 0.56 7.97
C VAL A 97 5.82 0.54 8.04
N ARG A 98 5.15 0.62 6.87
CA ARG A 98 3.70 0.61 6.73
C ARG A 98 3.28 -0.07 5.40
N GLY A 99 1.98 -0.34 5.29
CA GLY A 99 1.43 -1.11 4.17
C GLY A 99 1.36 -2.59 4.51
N ALA A 100 0.22 -3.22 4.16
CA ALA A 100 -0.11 -4.55 4.64
C ALA A 100 0.98 -5.60 4.32
N PRO A 101 1.49 -5.73 3.08
CA PRO A 101 2.54 -6.71 2.77
C PRO A 101 3.88 -6.40 3.46
N ALA A 102 4.34 -5.14 3.40
CA ALA A 102 5.62 -4.75 3.99
C ALA A 102 5.67 -4.98 5.52
N ILE A 103 4.54 -4.70 6.22
CA ILE A 103 4.42 -5.00 7.65
C ILE A 103 4.49 -6.51 7.91
N GLY A 104 3.89 -7.32 7.03
CA GLY A 104 3.97 -8.79 7.13
C GLY A 104 5.40 -9.29 7.06
N VAL A 105 6.18 -8.84 6.07
CA VAL A 105 7.59 -9.22 5.91
C VAL A 105 8.46 -8.70 7.07
N ALA A 106 8.22 -7.46 7.52
CA ALA A 106 8.91 -6.93 8.69
C ALA A 106 8.61 -7.76 9.96
N GLY A 107 7.35 -8.14 10.17
CA GLY A 107 6.93 -9.01 11.27
C GLY A 107 7.56 -10.40 11.20
N ALA A 108 7.58 -11.00 10.00
CA ALA A 108 8.28 -12.27 9.76
C ALA A 108 9.78 -12.17 10.12
N GLY A 109 10.43 -11.09 9.67
CA GLY A 109 11.83 -10.80 10.04
C GLY A 109 12.01 -10.63 11.55
N GLY A 110 11.08 -9.97 12.23
CA GLY A 110 11.10 -9.85 13.69
C GLY A 110 11.00 -11.21 14.40
N VAL A 111 10.17 -12.14 13.91
CA VAL A 111 10.09 -13.51 14.44
C VAL A 111 11.38 -14.28 14.14
N ALA A 112 12.00 -14.10 12.96
CA ALA A 112 13.29 -14.70 12.65
C ALA A 112 14.39 -14.16 13.60
N LEU A 113 14.44 -12.83 13.84
CA LEU A 113 15.38 -12.21 14.78
C LEU A 113 15.23 -12.77 16.20
N ALA A 114 14.01 -13.04 16.67
CA ALA A 114 13.76 -13.63 17.97
C ALA A 114 14.46 -15.01 18.15
N ALA A 115 14.61 -15.77 17.05
CA ALA A 115 15.34 -17.03 17.07
C ALA A 115 16.86 -16.87 17.25
N TYR A 116 17.41 -15.71 16.89
CA TYR A 116 18.84 -15.38 17.04
C TYR A 116 19.15 -14.58 18.30
N GLU A 117 18.14 -14.00 18.95
CA GLU A 117 18.31 -13.20 20.17
C GLU A 117 18.85 -14.03 21.35
N TRP A 118 18.53 -15.32 21.38
CA TRP A 118 18.92 -16.21 22.46
C TRP A 118 19.58 -17.48 21.90
N ASP A 119 20.81 -17.77 22.35
CA ASP A 119 21.54 -19.01 22.00
C ASP A 119 21.06 -20.23 22.82
N ALA A 120 19.77 -20.51 22.75
CA ALA A 120 19.19 -21.68 23.35
C ALA A 120 19.65 -22.97 22.63
N GLN A 121 20.09 -23.96 23.41
CA GLN A 121 20.43 -25.29 22.92
C GLN A 121 19.21 -26.23 22.95
N ASP A 122 18.24 -25.94 23.79
CA ASP A 122 16.95 -26.66 23.86
C ASP A 122 15.94 -26.01 22.89
N THR A 123 15.57 -26.76 21.87
CA THR A 123 14.62 -26.32 20.83
C THR A 123 13.24 -25.98 21.42
N ARG A 124 12.78 -26.68 22.45
CA ARG A 124 11.49 -26.41 23.08
C ARG A 124 11.48 -25.04 23.76
N MET A 125 12.56 -24.74 24.50
CA MET A 125 12.71 -23.43 25.13
C MET A 125 12.84 -22.31 24.09
N LEU A 126 13.56 -22.58 23.00
CA LEU A 126 13.67 -21.63 21.90
C LEU A 126 12.30 -21.29 21.26
N ILE A 127 11.46 -22.30 20.99
CA ILE A 127 10.11 -22.07 20.45
C ILE A 127 9.24 -21.26 21.42
N MET A 128 9.34 -21.52 22.73
CA MET A 128 8.60 -20.76 23.74
C MET A 128 9.02 -19.28 23.73
N HIS A 129 10.32 -19.03 23.64
CA HIS A 129 10.85 -17.66 23.51
C HIS A 129 10.35 -16.97 22.24
N ILE A 130 10.47 -17.63 21.08
CA ILE A 130 9.98 -17.11 19.80
C ILE A 130 8.48 -16.81 19.86
N ALA A 131 7.68 -17.70 20.48
CA ALA A 131 6.24 -17.50 20.60
C ALA A 131 5.89 -16.26 21.45
N MET A 132 6.61 -16.02 22.54
CA MET A 132 6.45 -14.82 23.36
C MET A 132 6.74 -13.56 22.54
N ARG A 133 7.88 -13.51 21.85
CA ARG A 133 8.28 -12.38 21.01
C ARG A 133 7.32 -12.16 19.83
N ALA A 134 6.79 -13.26 19.26
CA ALA A 134 5.79 -13.21 18.20
C ALA A 134 4.49 -12.51 18.64
N GLU A 135 4.01 -12.78 19.87
CA GLU A 135 2.82 -12.11 20.41
C GLU A 135 3.09 -10.61 20.71
N GLU A 136 4.28 -10.24 21.15
CA GLU A 136 4.67 -8.84 21.32
C GLU A 136 4.68 -8.07 19.97
N LEU A 137 5.18 -8.72 18.90
CA LEU A 137 5.10 -8.18 17.54
C LEU A 137 3.65 -8.06 17.07
N ARG A 138 2.81 -9.07 17.29
CA ARG A 138 1.38 -9.05 16.93
C ARG A 138 0.65 -7.88 17.61
N ALA A 139 0.95 -7.64 18.88
CA ALA A 139 0.34 -6.57 19.67
C ALA A 139 0.71 -5.16 19.19
N THR A 140 1.73 -5.00 18.32
CA THR A 140 2.12 -3.68 17.80
C THR A 140 1.04 -3.04 16.94
N ARG A 141 0.31 -3.85 16.15
CA ARG A 141 -0.84 -3.42 15.32
C ARG A 141 -1.88 -4.55 15.19
N PRO A 142 -2.77 -4.69 16.17
CA PRO A 142 -3.73 -5.81 16.22
C PRO A 142 -4.68 -5.88 15.02
N THR A 143 -4.95 -4.75 14.36
CA THR A 143 -5.82 -4.66 13.19
C THR A 143 -5.14 -5.02 11.86
N ALA A 144 -3.80 -5.17 11.85
CA ALA A 144 -3.02 -5.47 10.65
C ALA A 144 -3.07 -6.97 10.33
N VAL A 145 -3.99 -7.39 9.48
CA VAL A 145 -4.23 -8.80 9.11
C VAL A 145 -2.96 -9.48 8.62
N ASN A 146 -2.19 -8.85 7.74
CA ASN A 146 -0.97 -9.43 7.17
C ASN A 146 0.14 -9.63 8.20
N LEU A 147 0.21 -8.79 9.24
CA LEU A 147 1.15 -9.01 10.35
C LEU A 147 0.81 -10.31 11.09
N GLY A 148 -0.46 -10.48 11.46
CA GLY A 148 -0.94 -11.69 12.12
C GLY A 148 -0.69 -12.94 11.27
N TRP A 149 -1.06 -12.90 10.00
CA TRP A 149 -0.84 -13.98 9.05
C TRP A 149 0.64 -14.39 8.93
N ALA A 150 1.54 -13.41 8.77
CA ALA A 150 2.97 -13.67 8.65
C ALA A 150 3.54 -14.30 9.94
N ILE A 151 3.15 -13.79 11.11
CA ILE A 151 3.54 -14.34 12.40
C ILE A 151 3.06 -15.80 12.54
N ASP A 152 1.80 -16.10 12.20
CA ASP A 152 1.26 -17.47 12.27
C ASP A 152 2.00 -18.42 11.33
N ARG A 153 2.35 -17.93 10.12
CA ARG A 153 3.15 -18.69 9.15
C ARG A 153 4.54 -18.99 9.70
N MET A 154 5.25 -18.01 10.24
CA MET A 154 6.56 -18.18 10.87
C MET A 154 6.51 -19.15 12.04
N MET A 155 5.47 -19.10 12.87
CA MET A 155 5.28 -20.04 13.99
C MET A 155 5.01 -21.48 13.51
N ARG A 156 4.33 -21.66 12.38
CA ARG A 156 4.20 -23.02 11.77
C ARG A 156 5.55 -23.55 11.30
N VAL A 157 6.35 -22.72 10.61
CA VAL A 157 7.71 -23.09 10.18
C VAL A 157 8.61 -23.43 11.36
N ALA A 158 8.58 -22.62 12.44
CA ALA A 158 9.33 -22.90 13.65
C ALA A 158 9.00 -24.28 14.25
N ARG A 159 7.70 -24.61 14.34
CA ARG A 159 7.25 -25.92 14.86
C ARG A 159 7.65 -27.09 13.95
N SER A 160 7.57 -26.87 12.62
CA SER A 160 7.95 -27.91 11.65
C SER A 160 9.45 -28.21 11.67
N ALA A 161 10.30 -27.20 11.81
CA ALA A 161 11.76 -27.34 11.84
C ALA A 161 12.33 -27.74 13.24
N ALA A 162 11.48 -27.74 14.26
CA ALA A 162 11.88 -28.05 15.64
C ALA A 162 12.57 -29.42 15.85
N PRO A 163 12.13 -30.51 15.19
CA PRO A 163 12.78 -31.82 15.35
C PRO A 163 14.24 -31.83 14.90
N ASP A 164 14.64 -30.96 13.99
CA ASP A 164 15.98 -30.89 13.41
C ASP A 164 16.95 -30.03 14.23
N GLY A 165 16.48 -29.48 15.35
CA GLY A 165 17.29 -28.75 16.32
C GLY A 165 17.32 -27.21 16.08
N PRO A 166 17.93 -26.46 17.03
CA PRO A 166 17.88 -24.99 17.03
C PRO A 166 18.53 -24.35 15.81
N ALA A 167 19.60 -24.92 15.29
CA ALA A 167 20.29 -24.37 14.10
C ALA A 167 19.43 -24.49 12.85
N ALA A 168 18.80 -25.64 12.63
CA ALA A 168 17.87 -25.83 11.50
C ALA A 168 16.64 -24.94 11.62
N LEU A 169 16.08 -24.79 12.83
CA LEU A 169 14.96 -23.89 13.09
C LEU A 169 15.30 -22.43 12.71
N ARG A 170 16.45 -21.90 13.14
CA ARG A 170 16.92 -20.56 12.80
C ARG A 170 17.06 -20.38 11.29
N ALA A 171 17.70 -21.35 10.62
CA ALA A 171 17.89 -21.31 9.17
C ALA A 171 16.55 -21.34 8.42
N ALA A 172 15.61 -22.19 8.86
CA ALA A 172 14.28 -22.28 8.26
C ALA A 172 13.49 -20.95 8.39
N LEU A 173 13.53 -20.30 9.56
CA LEU A 173 12.88 -19.01 9.75
C LEU A 173 13.50 -17.91 8.90
N ALA A 174 14.83 -17.85 8.79
CA ALA A 174 15.51 -16.88 7.94
C ALA A 174 15.14 -17.06 6.45
N ALA A 175 15.11 -18.31 5.98
CA ALA A 175 14.71 -18.64 4.61
C ALA A 175 13.24 -18.27 4.35
N GLU A 176 12.36 -18.50 5.31
CA GLU A 176 10.93 -18.24 5.17
C GLU A 176 10.61 -16.74 5.01
N VAL A 177 11.39 -15.84 5.62
CA VAL A 177 11.24 -14.38 5.39
C VAL A 177 11.43 -14.04 3.91
N GLU A 178 12.43 -14.62 3.25
CA GLU A 178 12.66 -14.37 1.81
C GLU A 178 11.55 -14.99 0.95
N VAL A 179 11.03 -16.18 1.33
CA VAL A 179 9.90 -16.80 0.63
C VAL A 179 8.67 -15.88 0.69
N ILE A 180 8.33 -15.34 1.86
CA ILE A 180 7.21 -14.40 2.02
C ILE A 180 7.43 -13.14 1.17
N ALA A 181 8.65 -12.61 1.13
CA ALA A 181 8.97 -11.43 0.32
C ALA A 181 8.90 -11.70 -1.19
N ASP A 182 9.34 -12.88 -1.64
CA ASP A 182 9.26 -13.26 -3.06
C ASP A 182 7.82 -13.56 -3.51
N GLU A 183 6.99 -14.14 -2.63
CA GLU A 183 5.56 -14.32 -2.88
C GLU A 183 4.84 -12.97 -3.02
N ASP A 184 5.13 -12.01 -2.14
CA ASP A 184 4.60 -10.64 -2.22
C ASP A 184 4.96 -9.96 -3.54
N ARG A 185 6.23 -10.06 -3.95
CA ARG A 185 6.69 -9.55 -5.25
C ARG A 185 5.92 -10.20 -6.41
N ALA A 186 5.82 -11.51 -6.41
CA ALA A 186 5.10 -12.24 -7.47
C ALA A 186 3.60 -11.90 -7.51
N GLN A 187 2.97 -11.62 -6.36
CA GLN A 187 1.59 -11.12 -6.30
C GLN A 187 1.48 -9.74 -6.93
N SER A 188 2.37 -8.81 -6.58
CA SER A 188 2.44 -7.47 -7.18
C SER A 188 2.58 -7.52 -8.70
N GLU A 189 3.50 -8.35 -9.21
CA GLU A 189 3.72 -8.55 -10.66
C GLU A 189 2.46 -9.09 -11.38
N ARG A 190 1.74 -10.04 -10.77
CA ARG A 190 0.50 -10.58 -11.35
C ARG A 190 -0.63 -9.54 -11.34
N ILE A 191 -0.80 -8.78 -10.24
CA ILE A 191 -1.78 -7.67 -10.16
C ILE A 191 -1.48 -6.65 -11.27
N ALA A 192 -0.21 -6.28 -11.44
CA ALA A 192 0.23 -5.37 -12.49
C ALA A 192 -0.10 -5.89 -13.89
N ALA A 193 0.18 -7.16 -14.16
CA ALA A 193 -0.07 -7.78 -15.45
C ALA A 193 -1.57 -7.84 -15.81
N PHE A 194 -2.43 -8.19 -14.84
CA PHE A 194 -3.88 -8.22 -15.05
C PHE A 194 -4.47 -6.82 -15.17
N GLY A 195 -3.97 -5.85 -14.40
CA GLY A 195 -4.53 -4.52 -14.33
C GLY A 195 -4.09 -3.58 -15.45
N ALA A 196 -2.85 -3.68 -15.93
CA ALA A 196 -2.29 -2.76 -16.92
C ALA A 196 -3.15 -2.60 -18.18
N PRO A 197 -3.73 -3.66 -18.77
CA PRO A 197 -4.61 -3.53 -19.94
C PRO A 197 -5.91 -2.75 -19.68
N LEU A 198 -6.29 -2.53 -18.41
CA LEU A 198 -7.49 -1.77 -18.06
C LEU A 198 -7.23 -0.26 -17.98
N MET A 199 -5.96 0.16 -17.99
CA MET A 199 -5.62 1.57 -17.84
C MET A 199 -5.74 2.29 -19.18
N PRO A 200 -6.65 3.28 -19.27
CA PRO A 200 -6.77 4.09 -20.48
C PRO A 200 -5.61 5.07 -20.62
N ALA A 201 -5.40 5.58 -21.83
CA ALA A 201 -4.60 6.78 -22.00
C ALA A 201 -5.28 8.00 -21.36
N GLY A 202 -4.50 8.93 -20.82
CA GLY A 202 -4.99 10.13 -20.17
C GLY A 202 -4.78 10.14 -18.66
N GLY A 203 -5.64 10.84 -17.93
CA GLY A 203 -5.49 11.03 -16.49
C GLY A 203 -5.97 9.84 -15.68
N ILE A 204 -5.15 9.38 -14.76
CA ILE A 204 -5.47 8.33 -13.79
C ILE A 204 -5.42 8.92 -12.38
N LEU A 205 -6.53 8.86 -11.66
CA LEU A 205 -6.55 9.25 -10.23
C LEU A 205 -6.13 8.07 -9.36
N THR A 206 -5.30 8.33 -8.36
CA THR A 206 -5.02 7.39 -7.28
C THR A 206 -5.07 8.08 -5.91
N HIS A 207 -5.31 7.30 -4.86
CA HIS A 207 -5.47 7.78 -3.49
C HIS A 207 -4.62 6.94 -2.54
N CYS A 208 -4.07 7.56 -1.47
CA CYS A 208 -3.14 6.96 -0.52
C CYS A 208 -1.79 6.60 -1.19
N ASN A 209 -1.05 5.65 -0.63
CA ASN A 209 0.13 5.07 -1.25
C ASN A 209 -0.03 3.56 -1.34
N THR A 210 0.07 3.06 -2.56
CA THR A 210 -0.06 1.65 -2.94
C THR A 210 1.08 1.21 -3.85
N GLY A 211 2.24 1.89 -3.75
CA GLY A 211 3.43 1.66 -4.55
C GLY A 211 4.45 0.72 -3.91
N ALA A 212 5.71 0.85 -4.33
CA ALA A 212 6.79 -0.02 -3.89
C ALA A 212 7.05 0.02 -2.38
N LEU A 213 6.68 1.12 -1.72
CA LEU A 213 6.86 1.30 -0.28
C LEU A 213 5.95 0.43 0.59
N VAL A 214 4.87 -0.16 0.03
CA VAL A 214 3.95 -1.02 0.78
C VAL A 214 4.21 -2.50 0.57
N THR A 215 5.19 -2.86 -0.27
CA THR A 215 5.58 -4.24 -0.61
C THR A 215 7.03 -4.53 -0.24
N ALA A 216 7.40 -5.80 -0.24
CA ALA A 216 8.76 -6.24 0.08
C ALA A 216 9.63 -6.50 -1.16
N GLY A 217 9.26 -5.95 -2.32
CA GLY A 217 10.05 -6.12 -3.54
C GLY A 217 9.25 -6.01 -4.83
N GLY A 218 7.93 -5.75 -4.72
CA GLY A 218 7.07 -5.42 -5.85
C GLY A 218 6.90 -3.91 -6.04
N ASP A 219 6.21 -3.54 -7.10
CA ASP A 219 5.87 -2.15 -7.40
C ASP A 219 4.57 -1.70 -6.68
N GLY A 220 4.06 -2.50 -5.74
CA GLY A 220 2.83 -2.25 -5.01
C GLY A 220 1.62 -2.98 -5.59
N THR A 221 0.46 -2.37 -5.49
CA THR A 221 -0.80 -2.86 -6.04
C THR A 221 -1.34 -1.91 -7.12
N ALA A 222 -2.07 -0.86 -6.76
CA ALA A 222 -2.58 0.09 -7.75
C ALA A 222 -1.46 0.83 -8.51
N LEU A 223 -0.39 1.24 -7.84
CA LEU A 223 0.74 1.86 -8.53
C LEU A 223 1.53 0.86 -9.38
N ALA A 224 1.55 -0.43 -9.04
CA ALA A 224 2.13 -1.46 -9.90
C ALA A 224 1.38 -1.56 -11.24
N VAL A 225 0.05 -1.49 -11.22
CA VAL A 225 -0.79 -1.45 -12.42
C VAL A 225 -0.46 -0.23 -13.28
N ILE A 226 -0.39 0.96 -12.66
CA ILE A 226 -0.04 2.21 -13.34
C ILE A 226 1.35 2.12 -13.96
N ARG A 227 2.35 1.65 -13.20
CA ARG A 227 3.74 1.50 -13.67
C ARG A 227 3.84 0.51 -14.82
N ALA A 228 3.13 -0.61 -14.75
CA ALA A 228 3.11 -1.60 -15.82
C ALA A 228 2.48 -1.03 -17.11
N ALA A 229 1.35 -0.33 -17.01
CA ALA A 229 0.74 0.34 -18.15
C ALA A 229 1.67 1.40 -18.78
N TRP A 230 2.34 2.20 -17.94
CA TRP A 230 3.35 3.17 -18.38
C TRP A 230 4.52 2.50 -19.12
N ARG A 231 5.07 1.41 -18.58
CA ARG A 231 6.16 0.64 -19.21
C ARG A 231 5.73 0.00 -20.54
N GLN A 232 4.45 -0.32 -20.71
CA GLN A 232 3.86 -0.84 -21.96
C GLN A 232 3.58 0.26 -22.99
N GLY A 233 3.90 1.52 -22.68
CA GLY A 233 3.76 2.65 -23.59
C GLY A 233 2.39 3.35 -23.53
N THR A 234 1.52 3.05 -22.54
CA THR A 234 0.28 3.80 -22.35
C THR A 234 0.62 5.25 -21.98
N SER A 235 0.14 6.20 -22.79
CA SER A 235 0.32 7.63 -22.51
C SER A 235 -0.62 8.05 -21.38
N LEU A 236 -0.13 8.06 -20.15
CA LEU A 236 -0.93 8.39 -18.96
C LEU A 236 -0.29 9.51 -18.14
N HIS A 237 -1.12 10.17 -17.34
CA HIS A 237 -0.73 11.20 -16.36
C HIS A 237 -1.44 10.88 -15.03
N VAL A 238 -0.68 10.77 -13.94
CA VAL A 238 -1.24 10.39 -12.64
C VAL A 238 -1.63 11.64 -11.84
N TYR A 239 -2.87 11.70 -11.39
CA TYR A 239 -3.32 12.63 -10.37
C TYR A 239 -3.31 11.88 -9.03
N ALA A 240 -2.52 12.36 -8.08
CA ALA A 240 -2.42 11.76 -6.76
C ALA A 240 -3.08 12.69 -5.73
N ASP A 241 -4.13 12.20 -5.06
CA ASP A 241 -4.68 12.86 -3.88
C ASP A 241 -3.60 12.99 -2.81
N GLU A 242 -3.50 14.15 -2.13
CA GLU A 242 -2.54 14.32 -1.03
C GLU A 242 -2.76 13.34 0.12
N THR A 243 -3.99 12.88 0.30
CA THR A 243 -4.44 11.90 1.29
C THR A 243 -4.29 12.40 2.74
N ARG A 244 -5.14 13.36 3.12
CA ARG A 244 -5.25 13.76 4.52
C ARG A 244 -5.70 12.57 5.41
N PRO A 245 -5.32 12.54 6.73
CA PRO A 245 -4.46 13.49 7.42
C PRO A 245 -2.95 13.23 7.28
N ARG A 246 -2.52 11.99 6.94
CA ARG A 246 -1.11 11.57 6.98
C ARG A 246 -0.32 11.86 5.70
N LEU A 247 -0.96 12.40 4.68
CA LEU A 247 -0.34 12.85 3.43
C LEU A 247 0.44 11.75 2.67
N GLN A 248 -0.07 10.49 2.69
CA GLN A 248 0.60 9.39 2.00
C GLN A 248 0.70 9.62 0.50
N GLY A 249 -0.30 10.25 -0.12
CA GLY A 249 -0.24 10.62 -1.52
C GLY A 249 0.86 11.63 -1.80
N ALA A 250 0.88 12.72 -1.03
CA ALA A 250 1.87 13.77 -1.19
C ALA A 250 3.30 13.30 -0.91
N ARG A 251 3.49 12.52 0.17
CA ARG A 251 4.82 12.15 0.67
C ARG A 251 5.40 10.91 0.02
N LEU A 252 4.57 9.93 -0.27
CA LEU A 252 5.02 8.59 -0.64
C LEU A 252 4.65 8.24 -2.09
N THR A 253 3.41 8.48 -2.52
CA THR A 253 2.99 8.21 -3.91
C THR A 253 3.72 9.11 -4.89
N MET A 254 3.84 10.40 -4.59
CA MET A 254 4.62 11.30 -5.45
C MET A 254 6.10 10.93 -5.49
N TRP A 255 6.66 10.42 -4.37
CA TRP A 255 8.04 9.91 -4.33
C TRP A 255 8.23 8.67 -5.24
N ASP A 256 7.30 7.68 -5.20
CA ASP A 256 7.34 6.52 -6.09
C ASP A 256 7.25 6.95 -7.57
N LEU A 257 6.27 7.81 -7.91
CA LEU A 257 6.02 8.27 -9.27
C LEU A 257 7.21 9.07 -9.84
N GLN A 258 7.81 9.93 -9.02
CA GLN A 258 8.98 10.72 -9.41
C GLN A 258 10.19 9.81 -9.68
N ARG A 259 10.45 8.82 -8.83
CA ARG A 259 11.52 7.83 -9.05
C ARG A 259 11.33 7.04 -10.35
N TRP A 260 10.09 6.75 -10.72
CA TRP A 260 9.78 6.00 -11.95
C TRP A 260 9.71 6.89 -13.19
N GLY A 261 9.80 8.21 -13.06
CA GLY A 261 9.67 9.16 -14.16
C GLY A 261 8.26 9.20 -14.77
N ILE A 262 7.23 8.83 -13.99
CA ILE A 262 5.84 8.84 -14.44
C ILE A 262 5.27 10.25 -14.29
N PRO A 263 4.73 10.86 -15.36
CA PRO A 263 4.12 12.19 -15.29
C PRO A 263 2.99 12.22 -14.26
N SER A 264 3.08 13.15 -13.31
CA SER A 264 2.14 13.18 -12.20
C SER A 264 1.88 14.60 -11.68
N THR A 265 0.72 14.78 -11.06
CA THR A 265 0.29 16.01 -10.39
C THR A 265 -0.28 15.67 -9.02
N LEU A 266 0.26 16.31 -7.99
CA LEU A 266 -0.31 16.27 -6.65
C LEU A 266 -1.54 17.18 -6.60
N ILE A 267 -2.63 16.69 -6.00
CA ILE A 267 -3.87 17.45 -5.82
C ILE A 267 -4.36 17.37 -4.37
N ALA A 268 -5.09 18.38 -3.93
CA ALA A 268 -5.86 18.30 -2.70
C ALA A 268 -6.99 17.26 -2.85
N ASP A 269 -7.31 16.50 -1.79
CA ASP A 269 -8.33 15.44 -1.83
C ASP A 269 -9.68 15.93 -2.38
N GLY A 270 -10.09 17.16 -2.04
CA GLY A 270 -11.32 17.77 -2.54
C GLY A 270 -11.30 18.19 -4.02
N ALA A 271 -10.14 18.17 -4.71
CA ALA A 271 -10.02 18.60 -6.10
C ALA A 271 -10.43 17.50 -7.11
N ALA A 272 -10.41 16.23 -6.71
CA ALA A 272 -10.64 15.08 -7.59
C ALA A 272 -11.95 15.22 -8.42
N ALA A 273 -13.07 15.50 -7.78
CA ALA A 273 -14.37 15.64 -8.44
C ALA A 273 -14.38 16.79 -9.48
N SER A 274 -13.70 17.91 -9.19
CA SER A 274 -13.56 19.02 -10.12
C SER A 274 -12.78 18.65 -11.38
N LEU A 275 -11.70 17.86 -11.21
CA LEU A 275 -10.89 17.38 -12.33
C LEU A 275 -11.64 16.34 -13.18
N MET A 276 -12.41 15.45 -12.53
CA MET A 276 -13.32 14.50 -13.22
C MET A 276 -14.36 15.24 -14.06
N ARG A 277 -15.02 16.25 -13.50
CA ARG A 277 -16.00 17.09 -14.22
C ARG A 277 -15.40 17.78 -15.44
N ARG A 278 -14.11 18.11 -15.39
CA ARG A 278 -13.37 18.75 -16.50
C ARG A 278 -12.88 17.75 -17.54
N GLY A 279 -13.13 16.44 -17.35
CA GLY A 279 -12.68 15.38 -18.24
C GLY A 279 -11.17 15.15 -18.22
N LEU A 280 -10.49 15.51 -17.13
CA LEU A 280 -9.04 15.32 -16.96
C LEU A 280 -8.68 13.96 -16.38
N ILE A 281 -9.66 13.23 -15.83
CA ILE A 281 -9.48 11.90 -15.22
C ILE A 281 -10.34 10.91 -16.01
N GLN A 282 -9.70 9.85 -16.53
CA GLN A 282 -10.33 8.80 -17.33
C GLN A 282 -10.54 7.50 -16.55
N ALA A 283 -9.79 7.29 -15.47
CA ALA A 283 -9.98 6.15 -14.57
C ALA A 283 -9.51 6.50 -13.16
N VAL A 284 -10.06 5.79 -12.18
CA VAL A 284 -9.58 5.78 -10.80
C VAL A 284 -9.06 4.40 -10.46
N ILE A 285 -7.91 4.31 -9.82
CA ILE A 285 -7.39 3.04 -9.30
C ILE A 285 -6.79 3.25 -7.91
N VAL A 286 -7.24 2.43 -6.96
CA VAL A 286 -6.84 2.48 -5.55
C VAL A 286 -6.47 1.10 -5.04
N GLY A 287 -5.84 1.02 -3.86
CA GLY A 287 -5.66 -0.22 -3.13
C GLY A 287 -6.88 -0.60 -2.28
N ALA A 288 -6.67 -1.57 -1.39
CA ALA A 288 -7.63 -1.91 -0.35
C ALA A 288 -6.90 -2.34 0.93
N ASP A 289 -7.48 -1.97 2.07
CA ASP A 289 -7.05 -2.45 3.38
C ASP A 289 -7.82 -3.72 3.78
N ARG A 290 -9.10 -3.85 3.37
CA ARG A 290 -9.93 -5.04 3.55
C ARG A 290 -11.07 -5.08 2.53
N ILE A 291 -11.41 -6.28 2.05
CA ILE A 291 -12.51 -6.51 1.12
C ILE A 291 -13.43 -7.55 1.73
N ALA A 292 -14.70 -7.20 1.94
CA ALA A 292 -15.74 -8.08 2.48
C ALA A 292 -16.21 -9.11 1.45
N ALA A 293 -16.95 -10.14 1.88
CA ALA A 293 -17.44 -11.22 1.04
C ALA A 293 -18.31 -10.75 -0.14
N ASN A 294 -19.03 -9.63 0.00
CA ASN A 294 -19.85 -9.05 -1.06
C ASN A 294 -19.07 -8.10 -2.01
N GLY A 295 -17.77 -7.88 -1.76
CA GLY A 295 -16.92 -6.98 -2.53
C GLY A 295 -16.86 -5.53 -2.03
N ASP A 296 -17.60 -5.18 -0.97
CA ASP A 296 -17.44 -3.88 -0.31
C ASP A 296 -16.00 -3.73 0.17
N THR A 297 -15.41 -2.58 -0.10
CA THR A 297 -13.97 -2.38 0.08
C THR A 297 -13.68 -1.26 1.06
N ALA A 298 -13.03 -1.58 2.17
CA ALA A 298 -12.44 -0.60 3.06
C ALA A 298 -11.06 -0.19 2.56
N ASN A 299 -10.83 1.11 2.45
CA ASN A 299 -9.54 1.70 2.10
C ASN A 299 -9.36 3.04 2.81
N LYS A 300 -8.19 3.66 2.63
CA LYS A 300 -7.85 4.94 3.26
C LYS A 300 -8.97 5.96 3.08
N ILE A 301 -9.31 6.66 4.20
CA ILE A 301 -10.35 7.71 4.23
C ILE A 301 -10.20 8.66 3.02
N GLY A 302 -11.32 8.94 2.35
CA GLY A 302 -11.38 9.69 1.10
C GLY A 302 -11.64 8.83 -0.15
N THR A 303 -11.40 7.51 -0.06
CA THR A 303 -11.62 6.57 -1.17
C THR A 303 -13.09 6.53 -1.60
N TYR A 304 -14.03 6.50 -0.64
CA TYR A 304 -15.46 6.50 -0.96
C TYR A 304 -15.89 7.81 -1.66
N SER A 305 -15.34 8.95 -1.25
CA SER A 305 -15.60 10.23 -1.93
C SER A 305 -15.12 10.21 -3.39
N ALA A 306 -13.94 9.65 -3.66
CA ALA A 306 -13.42 9.48 -5.01
C ALA A 306 -14.29 8.52 -5.84
N ALA A 307 -14.79 7.42 -5.24
CA ALA A 307 -15.68 6.46 -5.90
C ALA A 307 -17.04 7.08 -6.26
N LEU A 308 -17.63 7.86 -5.37
CA LEU A 308 -18.87 8.60 -5.63
C LEU A 308 -18.70 9.61 -6.77
N ALA A 309 -17.60 10.36 -6.75
CA ALA A 309 -17.29 11.31 -7.81
C ALA A 309 -17.07 10.60 -9.16
N ALA A 310 -16.34 9.48 -9.18
CA ALA A 310 -16.14 8.68 -10.38
C ALA A 310 -17.46 8.15 -10.95
N HIS A 311 -18.33 7.62 -10.08
CA HIS A 311 -19.66 7.13 -10.47
C HIS A 311 -20.53 8.24 -11.07
N ALA A 312 -20.55 9.42 -10.45
CA ALA A 312 -21.33 10.57 -10.93
C ALA A 312 -20.86 11.07 -12.30
N HIS A 313 -19.62 10.80 -12.69
CA HIS A 313 -19.02 11.19 -13.97
C HIS A 313 -18.84 10.02 -14.94
N ASN A 314 -19.38 8.83 -14.64
CA ASN A 314 -19.23 7.60 -15.44
C ASN A 314 -17.75 7.23 -15.71
N ILE A 315 -16.89 7.46 -14.73
CA ILE A 315 -15.47 7.10 -14.78
C ILE A 315 -15.29 5.75 -14.10
N PRO A 316 -14.58 4.77 -14.72
CA PRO A 316 -14.35 3.48 -14.10
C PRO A 316 -13.51 3.61 -12.84
N PHE A 317 -13.92 2.88 -11.79
CA PHE A 317 -13.27 2.82 -10.49
C PHE A 317 -12.76 1.40 -10.23
N TYR A 318 -11.45 1.26 -10.10
CA TYR A 318 -10.78 -0.02 -9.90
C TYR A 318 -10.17 -0.13 -8.50
N VAL A 319 -10.23 -1.35 -7.95
CA VAL A 319 -9.53 -1.71 -6.72
C VAL A 319 -8.47 -2.74 -7.07
N ALA A 320 -7.22 -2.54 -6.65
CA ALA A 320 -6.11 -3.47 -6.88
C ALA A 320 -5.58 -3.98 -5.54
N ALA A 321 -5.75 -5.27 -5.27
CA ALA A 321 -5.39 -5.88 -4.00
C ALA A 321 -5.08 -7.39 -4.16
N PRO A 322 -4.13 -7.94 -3.36
CA PRO A 322 -3.90 -9.37 -3.32
C PRO A 322 -5.07 -10.09 -2.62
N ARG A 323 -5.22 -11.38 -2.87
CA ARG A 323 -6.26 -12.22 -2.24
C ARG A 323 -6.22 -12.20 -0.73
N SER A 324 -5.06 -12.03 -0.13
CA SER A 324 -4.90 -11.92 1.33
C SER A 324 -5.64 -10.72 1.94
N THR A 325 -6.12 -9.79 1.12
CA THR A 325 -6.95 -8.64 1.54
C THR A 325 -8.42 -9.02 1.70
N PHE A 326 -8.87 -10.17 1.15
CA PHE A 326 -10.24 -10.63 1.27
C PHE A 326 -10.52 -11.22 2.64
N ASP A 327 -11.58 -10.74 3.27
CA ASP A 327 -12.09 -11.26 4.54
C ASP A 327 -13.52 -11.79 4.32
N THR A 328 -13.61 -13.06 3.94
CA THR A 328 -14.90 -13.72 3.66
C THR A 328 -15.71 -14.03 4.92
N THR A 329 -15.14 -13.82 6.12
CA THR A 329 -15.88 -13.92 7.39
C THR A 329 -16.76 -12.70 7.64
N ILE A 330 -16.46 -11.58 6.97
CA ILE A 330 -17.23 -10.34 7.02
C ILE A 330 -18.18 -10.32 5.82
N PRO A 331 -19.50 -10.35 6.03
CA PRO A 331 -20.47 -10.49 4.94
C PRO A 331 -20.61 -9.24 4.07
N HIS A 332 -20.50 -8.04 4.65
CA HIS A 332 -20.66 -6.74 3.98
C HIS A 332 -19.85 -5.65 4.67
N GLY A 333 -19.68 -4.53 4.00
CA GLY A 333 -18.78 -3.44 4.43
C GLY A 333 -19.10 -2.82 5.78
N ASP A 334 -20.39 -2.73 6.16
CA ASP A 334 -20.79 -2.16 7.45
C ASP A 334 -20.29 -2.97 8.66
N ALA A 335 -19.90 -4.23 8.44
CA ALA A 335 -19.34 -5.08 9.47
C ALA A 335 -17.80 -4.96 9.59
N ILE A 336 -17.15 -4.19 8.70
CA ILE A 336 -15.71 -3.94 8.77
C ILE A 336 -15.43 -2.97 9.92
N PRO A 337 -14.59 -3.34 10.92
CA PRO A 337 -14.23 -2.43 11.99
C PRO A 337 -13.34 -1.29 11.44
N ILE A 338 -13.75 -0.05 11.67
CA ILE A 338 -13.01 1.14 11.27
C ILE A 338 -12.21 1.67 12.47
N GLU A 339 -10.91 1.78 12.31
CA GLU A 339 -10.00 2.32 13.30
C GLU A 339 -10.18 3.84 13.42
N GLU A 340 -10.42 4.35 14.64
CA GLU A 340 -10.38 5.76 14.94
C GLU A 340 -8.96 6.14 15.38
N ARG A 341 -8.40 7.18 14.76
CA ARG A 341 -7.00 7.59 14.94
C ARG A 341 -6.89 8.77 15.88
N ALA A 342 -5.67 9.03 16.38
CA ALA A 342 -5.39 10.15 17.27
C ALA A 342 -5.75 11.50 16.63
N ALA A 343 -6.30 12.40 17.44
CA ALA A 343 -6.75 13.73 17.02
C ALA A 343 -5.60 14.57 16.43
N GLU A 344 -4.39 14.40 16.95
CA GLU A 344 -3.18 15.11 16.54
C GLU A 344 -2.85 14.88 15.07
N GLU A 345 -3.14 13.70 14.53
CA GLU A 345 -2.93 13.43 13.10
C GLU A 345 -3.73 14.39 12.20
N LEU A 346 -4.92 14.82 12.66
CA LEU A 346 -5.77 15.76 11.94
C LEU A 346 -5.50 17.23 12.29
N THR A 347 -5.19 17.51 13.56
CA THR A 347 -5.04 18.87 14.07
C THR A 347 -3.63 19.44 13.93
N GLU A 348 -2.65 18.59 13.50
CA GLU A 348 -1.27 19.01 13.31
C GLU A 348 -0.72 18.58 11.95
N ILE A 349 0.17 19.38 11.39
CA ILE A 349 0.93 19.04 10.17
C ILE A 349 2.39 19.37 10.42
N GLY A 350 3.28 18.37 10.30
CA GLY A 350 4.73 18.58 10.50
C GLY A 350 5.08 19.09 11.90
N GLY A 351 4.31 18.71 12.93
CA GLY A 351 4.49 19.18 14.31
C GLY A 351 3.92 20.58 14.58
N VAL A 352 3.28 21.20 13.58
CA VAL A 352 2.63 22.52 13.75
C VAL A 352 1.12 22.31 13.88
N ARG A 353 0.55 22.80 14.97
CA ARG A 353 -0.90 22.80 15.18
C ARG A 353 -1.59 23.76 14.20
N ILE A 354 -2.60 23.25 13.50
CA ILE A 354 -3.39 24.00 12.50
C ILE A 354 -4.85 24.21 12.92
N ALA A 355 -5.27 23.62 14.03
CA ALA A 355 -6.63 23.73 14.54
C ALA A 355 -6.64 24.26 15.98
N PRO A 356 -7.71 24.93 16.44
CA PRO A 356 -7.82 25.41 17.82
C PRO A 356 -7.70 24.27 18.85
N GLU A 357 -7.25 24.58 20.05
CA GLU A 357 -7.20 23.63 21.16
C GLU A 357 -8.62 23.29 21.65
N GLY A 358 -8.80 22.06 22.16
CA GLY A 358 -10.02 21.63 22.82
C GLY A 358 -11.19 21.32 21.86
N ILE A 359 -11.00 21.33 20.55
CA ILE A 359 -12.05 20.96 19.59
C ILE A 359 -12.30 19.45 19.58
N ALA A 360 -13.53 19.04 19.31
CA ALA A 360 -13.84 17.64 19.03
C ALA A 360 -13.30 17.26 17.64
N VAL A 361 -12.75 16.05 17.54
CA VAL A 361 -12.17 15.50 16.30
C VAL A 361 -12.75 14.12 16.03
N ALA A 362 -13.17 13.87 14.79
CA ALA A 362 -13.44 12.54 14.25
C ALA A 362 -12.39 12.24 13.19
N ASN A 363 -11.61 11.17 13.38
CA ASN A 363 -10.49 10.83 12.50
C ASN A 363 -10.50 9.34 12.12
N PRO A 364 -11.56 8.87 11.40
CA PRO A 364 -11.58 7.50 10.92
C PRO A 364 -10.43 7.25 9.94
N ALA A 365 -9.73 6.13 10.11
CA ALA A 365 -8.59 5.79 9.26
C ALA A 365 -9.00 5.40 7.86
N PHE A 366 -10.19 4.82 7.71
CA PHE A 366 -10.70 4.21 6.49
C PHE A 366 -12.15 4.62 6.26
N ASP A 367 -12.60 4.53 5.01
CA ASP A 367 -14.00 4.50 4.64
C ASP A 367 -14.32 3.25 3.81
N VAL A 368 -15.59 2.93 3.66
CA VAL A 368 -16.05 1.76 2.92
C VAL A 368 -16.70 2.19 1.63
N THR A 369 -16.16 1.70 0.51
CA THR A 369 -16.75 1.85 -0.82
C THR A 369 -17.66 0.67 -1.10
N PRO A 370 -18.98 0.88 -1.30
CA PRO A 370 -19.89 -0.16 -1.71
C PRO A 370 -19.47 -0.80 -3.05
N ALA A 371 -19.61 -2.11 -3.14
CA ALA A 371 -19.26 -2.92 -4.30
C ALA A 371 -19.92 -2.40 -5.61
N ALA A 372 -21.09 -1.81 -5.54
CA ALA A 372 -21.81 -1.24 -6.69
C ALA A 372 -21.08 -0.07 -7.37
N TYR A 373 -20.16 0.60 -6.68
CA TYR A 373 -19.34 1.68 -7.25
C TYR A 373 -18.01 1.19 -7.82
N ILE A 374 -17.67 -0.09 -7.64
CA ILE A 374 -16.41 -0.68 -8.08
C ILE A 374 -16.62 -1.36 -9.44
N THR A 375 -15.92 -0.89 -10.46
CA THR A 375 -15.99 -1.45 -11.82
C THR A 375 -15.36 -2.84 -11.90
N ALA A 376 -14.21 -3.03 -11.25
CA ALA A 376 -13.55 -4.31 -11.11
C ALA A 376 -12.56 -4.32 -9.93
N ILE A 377 -12.36 -5.50 -9.35
CA ILE A 377 -11.28 -5.78 -8.39
C ILE A 377 -10.20 -6.58 -9.13
N ILE A 378 -8.99 -6.02 -9.17
CA ILE A 378 -7.82 -6.60 -9.81
C ILE A 378 -7.03 -7.34 -8.75
N THR A 379 -6.84 -8.65 -8.93
CA THR A 379 -6.16 -9.50 -7.95
C THR A 379 -4.95 -10.19 -8.56
N ASP A 380 -4.16 -10.85 -7.73
CA ASP A 380 -3.05 -11.70 -8.17
C ASP A 380 -3.49 -12.99 -8.88
N THR A 381 -4.80 -13.27 -8.99
CA THR A 381 -5.36 -14.42 -9.70
C THR A 381 -6.28 -14.08 -10.87
N GLY A 382 -6.49 -12.78 -11.12
CA GLY A 382 -7.33 -12.30 -12.20
C GLY A 382 -8.17 -11.10 -11.81
N ILE A 383 -9.09 -10.75 -12.70
CA ILE A 383 -9.99 -9.60 -12.57
C ILE A 383 -11.36 -10.10 -12.13
N LEU A 384 -11.84 -9.64 -10.99
CA LEU A 384 -13.19 -9.91 -10.52
C LEU A 384 -14.12 -8.78 -10.97
N ARG A 385 -15.37 -9.12 -11.32
CA ARG A 385 -16.39 -8.16 -11.75
C ARG A 385 -17.68 -8.38 -10.97
N PHE A 386 -18.46 -7.33 -10.84
CA PHE A 386 -19.76 -7.37 -10.19
C PHE A 386 -20.72 -8.36 -10.89
N PRO A 387 -21.50 -9.16 -10.15
CA PRO A 387 -21.60 -9.24 -8.68
C PRO A 387 -20.41 -10.01 -8.09
N TYR A 388 -19.89 -9.53 -6.94
CA TYR A 388 -18.60 -9.98 -6.40
C TYR A 388 -18.67 -11.19 -5.46
N THR A 389 -19.83 -11.53 -4.88
CA THR A 389 -19.93 -12.55 -3.81
C THR A 389 -19.31 -13.90 -4.21
N GLU A 390 -19.68 -14.46 -5.36
CA GLU A 390 -19.10 -15.72 -5.82
C GLU A 390 -17.64 -15.57 -6.28
N PRO A 391 -17.25 -14.54 -7.07
CA PRO A 391 -15.86 -14.30 -7.43
C PRO A 391 -14.92 -14.11 -6.24
N VAL A 392 -15.34 -13.37 -5.19
CA VAL A 392 -14.55 -13.17 -3.98
C VAL A 392 -14.36 -14.47 -3.23
N ARG A 393 -15.43 -15.24 -3.03
CA ARG A 393 -15.34 -16.57 -2.40
C ARG A 393 -14.39 -17.49 -3.16
N ALA A 394 -14.56 -17.62 -4.47
CA ALA A 394 -13.70 -18.48 -5.30
C ALA A 394 -12.23 -18.04 -5.31
N ALA A 395 -11.95 -16.74 -5.18
CA ALA A 395 -10.59 -16.22 -5.08
C ALA A 395 -9.97 -16.52 -3.72
N ALA A 396 -10.74 -16.40 -2.63
CA ALA A 396 -10.28 -16.69 -1.28
C ALA A 396 -10.03 -18.19 -1.04
N ASP A 397 -10.91 -19.07 -1.56
CA ASP A 397 -10.79 -20.53 -1.37
C ASP A 397 -9.54 -21.14 -2.01
N ARG A 398 -9.03 -20.54 -3.08
CA ARG A 398 -7.79 -21.01 -3.73
C ARG A 398 -6.55 -20.87 -2.84
N ASP A 399 -6.58 -20.00 -1.84
CA ASP A 399 -5.48 -19.85 -0.88
C ASP A 399 -5.44 -21.01 0.15
N GLN A 400 -6.60 -21.57 0.51
CA GLN A 400 -6.69 -22.73 1.40
C GLN A 400 -6.16 -24.01 0.75
N THR A 401 -6.28 -24.15 -0.57
CA THR A 401 -5.83 -25.34 -1.32
C THR A 401 -4.31 -25.45 -1.37
N LEU A 402 -3.59 -24.32 -1.41
CA LEU A 402 -2.12 -24.30 -1.38
C LEU A 402 -1.54 -24.69 -0.01
N VAL A 403 -2.28 -24.46 1.08
CA VAL A 403 -1.90 -24.86 2.44
C VAL A 403 -2.04 -26.38 2.64
N HIS A 404 -2.96 -27.05 1.92
CA HIS A 404 -3.18 -28.49 2.05
C HIS A 404 -2.25 -29.35 1.19
N VAL A 405 -1.69 -28.83 0.10
CA VAL A 405 -0.80 -29.62 -0.79
C VAL A 405 0.63 -29.69 -0.23
N SER A 406 1.04 -28.79 0.68
CA SER A 406 2.34 -28.85 1.36
C SER A 406 2.37 -29.71 2.64
N ALA A 407 1.23 -30.28 3.03
CA ALA A 407 1.13 -31.14 4.22
C ALA A 407 1.13 -32.67 3.89
N GLY A 408 1.43 -33.02 2.65
CA GLY A 408 1.41 -34.38 2.15
C GLY A 408 2.71 -34.80 1.46
N TYR A 409 3.84 -34.69 2.14
CA TYR A 409 5.06 -35.49 1.87
C TYR A 409 5.88 -35.63 3.13
#